data_f1ec0a87803014c4d04622b879a1b9a2
#
_entry.id   f1ec0a87803014c4d04622b879a1b9a2
#
_cell.length_a   1.000
_cell.length_b   1.000
_cell.length_c   1.000
_cell.angle_alpha   90.00
_cell.angle_beta   90.00
_cell.angle_gamma   90.00
#
_symmetry.space_group_name_H-M   'P 1'
#
loop_
_entity.id
_entity.type
_entity.pdbx_description
1 polymer ?
#
loop_
_entity_poly.entity_id
_entity_poly.type
_entity_poly.pdbx_seq_one_letter_code
_entity_poly.pdbx_strand_id
1 'polypeptide(L)'
;IVESRFDHQGNKKKLNFKIKNFLTFKNKIKYIILNNFPKNLSNWERENYNRNYIAKGLSTAQLDDYIMISDLDEIPKINNLKVFEKKKYTVFKQKMFYYRFNLHNISEPDWIGTKVCKKKYLISPQWLRNQKVKKYPFWRVDKIKWNIIEDGGWHFSFVMSDNSIKKKIESYAHSEFNKKNYKNVKNIKKNISLKRDLFDRPFKFIKIKNHNKLPKYLIHNKKKFSKFLI
;
A
#
# COMPACT_ATOMS: atom_id res chain seq x y z
N ILE A 1 0.67 5.98 11.86
CA ILE A 1 -0.32 6.21 10.78
C ILE A 1 -0.36 7.71 10.53
N VAL A 2 -0.22 8.12 9.26
CA VAL A 2 -0.36 9.52 8.83
C VAL A 2 -1.61 9.65 7.98
N GLU A 3 -2.41 10.67 8.23
CA GLU A 3 -3.55 11.02 7.39
C GLU A 3 -3.62 12.54 7.21
N SER A 4 -3.83 12.99 5.97
CA SER A 4 -4.03 14.40 5.64
C SER A 4 -5.51 14.81 5.71
N ARG A 5 -5.78 16.08 6.07
CA ARG A 5 -7.09 16.72 5.93
C ARG A 5 -7.42 17.10 4.48
N PHE A 6 -6.47 16.90 3.58
CA PHE A 6 -6.63 17.17 2.15
C PHE A 6 -6.31 15.90 1.36
N ASP A 7 -6.97 15.73 0.23
CA ASP A 7 -6.63 14.70 -0.75
C ASP A 7 -5.40 15.11 -1.59
N HIS A 8 -4.95 14.24 -2.48
CA HIS A 8 -3.79 14.56 -3.32
C HIS A 8 -4.13 15.58 -4.43
N GLN A 9 -5.40 15.84 -4.69
CA GLN A 9 -5.83 16.94 -5.58
C GLN A 9 -5.83 18.29 -4.87
N GLY A 10 -5.67 18.32 -3.54
CA GLY A 10 -5.68 19.53 -2.73
C GLY A 10 -7.06 19.90 -2.15
N ASN A 11 -8.07 19.06 -2.32
CA ASN A 11 -9.41 19.30 -1.79
C ASN A 11 -9.49 18.83 -0.32
N LYS A 12 -10.23 19.60 0.50
CA LYS A 12 -10.52 19.17 1.87
C LYS A 12 -11.26 17.83 1.89
N LYS A 13 -10.87 16.94 2.79
CA LYS A 13 -11.54 15.66 3.03
C LYS A 13 -11.74 15.40 4.53
N LYS A 14 -12.72 14.57 4.85
CA LYS A 14 -12.88 14.03 6.21
C LYS A 14 -11.77 13.02 6.52
N LEU A 15 -11.36 12.99 7.78
CA LEU A 15 -10.45 11.95 8.28
C LEU A 15 -11.20 10.62 8.37
N ASN A 16 -10.57 9.57 7.87
CA ASN A 16 -11.15 8.23 7.78
C ASN A 16 -10.73 7.34 8.94
N PHE A 17 -9.51 7.54 9.48
CA PHE A 17 -8.99 6.70 10.55
C PHE A 17 -9.74 6.97 11.86
N LYS A 18 -10.23 5.91 12.47
CA LYS A 18 -10.95 5.95 13.75
C LYS A 18 -10.26 5.03 14.75
N ILE A 19 -9.52 5.61 15.69
CA ILE A 19 -8.76 4.86 16.72
C ILE A 19 -9.67 3.91 17.51
N LYS A 20 -10.96 4.25 17.72
CA LYS A 20 -11.95 3.43 18.39
C LYS A 20 -12.15 2.04 17.76
N ASN A 21 -11.82 1.88 16.48
CA ASN A 21 -11.89 0.59 15.80
C ASN A 21 -10.67 -0.31 16.07
N PHE A 22 -9.68 0.22 16.82
CA PHE A 22 -8.38 -0.42 17.03
C PHE A 22 -7.94 -0.32 18.51
N LEU A 23 -8.90 -0.34 19.46
CA LEU A 23 -8.62 -0.13 20.89
C LEU A 23 -7.58 -1.11 21.45
N THR A 24 -7.62 -2.37 21.03
CA THR A 24 -6.64 -3.41 21.42
C THR A 24 -5.20 -3.01 21.06
N PHE A 25 -5.03 -2.17 20.03
CA PHE A 25 -3.71 -1.74 19.55
C PHE A 25 -3.43 -0.27 19.84
N LYS A 26 -4.27 0.43 20.62
CA LYS A 26 -4.18 1.88 20.85
C LYS A 26 -2.77 2.31 21.26
N ASN A 27 -2.13 1.59 22.17
CA ASN A 27 -0.80 1.91 22.67
C ASN A 27 0.32 1.70 21.63
N LYS A 28 0.04 1.01 20.51
CA LYS A 28 0.97 0.77 19.40
C LYS A 28 0.71 1.70 18.22
N ILE A 29 -0.32 2.56 18.31
CA ILE A 29 -0.72 3.44 17.20
C ILE A 29 -0.38 4.88 17.54
N LYS A 30 0.52 5.47 16.75
CA LYS A 30 0.75 6.91 16.72
C LYS A 30 0.01 7.46 15.50
N TYR A 31 -1.10 8.17 15.73
CA TYR A 31 -1.90 8.79 14.67
C TYR A 31 -1.51 10.26 14.52
N ILE A 32 -1.05 10.61 13.33
CA ILE A 32 -0.52 11.93 13.00
C ILE A 32 -1.39 12.53 11.90
N ILE A 33 -1.93 13.72 12.17
CA ILE A 33 -2.77 14.45 11.22
C ILE A 33 -1.92 15.51 10.53
N LEU A 34 -1.88 15.46 9.20
CA LEU A 34 -1.34 16.52 8.37
C LEU A 34 -2.45 17.54 8.08
N ASN A 35 -2.36 18.70 8.74
CA ASN A 35 -3.39 19.72 8.67
C ASN A 35 -3.37 20.51 7.36
N ASN A 36 -2.18 20.79 6.80
CA ASN A 36 -2.00 21.55 5.56
C ASN A 36 -0.82 21.01 4.77
N PHE A 37 -0.90 21.11 3.46
CA PHE A 37 0.26 20.98 2.57
C PHE A 37 0.92 22.35 2.37
N PRO A 38 2.22 22.39 2.07
CA PRO A 38 2.84 23.59 1.48
C PRO A 38 2.08 24.04 0.22
N LYS A 39 2.14 25.33 -0.07
CA LYS A 39 1.52 25.90 -1.29
C LYS A 39 2.20 25.33 -2.55
N ASN A 40 1.47 25.36 -3.66
CA ASN A 40 1.96 25.06 -5.02
C ASN A 40 2.53 23.65 -5.24
N LEU A 41 2.14 22.66 -4.43
CA LEU A 41 2.51 21.27 -4.67
C LEU A 41 1.63 20.63 -5.75
N SER A 42 2.23 19.86 -6.65
CA SER A 42 1.55 18.91 -7.52
C SER A 42 0.94 17.75 -6.72
N ASN A 43 0.10 16.95 -7.37
CA ASN A 43 -0.52 15.77 -6.75
C ASN A 43 0.51 14.77 -6.19
N TRP A 44 1.56 14.52 -6.98
CA TRP A 44 2.65 13.63 -6.58
C TRP A 44 3.51 14.20 -5.44
N GLU A 45 3.75 15.50 -5.45
CA GLU A 45 4.46 16.15 -4.35
C GLU A 45 3.65 16.11 -3.05
N ARG A 46 2.32 16.24 -3.11
CA ARG A 46 1.46 16.05 -1.93
C ARG A 46 1.51 14.61 -1.41
N GLU A 47 1.49 13.61 -2.29
CA GLU A 47 1.66 12.21 -1.89
C GLU A 47 3.02 11.99 -1.22
N ASN A 48 4.11 12.49 -1.85
CA ASN A 48 5.46 12.40 -1.33
C ASN A 48 5.60 13.10 0.03
N TYR A 49 5.03 14.28 0.17
CA TYR A 49 5.03 15.04 1.41
C TYR A 49 4.28 14.29 2.51
N ASN A 50 3.08 13.78 2.21
CA ASN A 50 2.29 12.99 3.15
C ASN A 50 3.05 11.75 3.62
N ARG A 51 3.74 11.04 2.71
CA ARG A 51 4.56 9.88 3.07
C ARG A 51 5.77 10.27 3.92
N ASN A 52 6.46 11.38 3.58
CA ASN A 52 7.57 11.88 4.39
C ASN A 52 7.13 12.33 5.80
N TYR A 53 5.88 12.73 5.96
CA TYR A 53 5.32 13.11 7.26
C TYR A 53 5.30 11.95 8.27
N ILE A 54 5.43 10.71 7.80
CA ILE A 54 5.63 9.50 8.65
C ILE A 54 6.84 9.67 9.56
N ALA A 55 7.89 10.38 9.12
CA ALA A 55 9.09 10.64 9.91
C ALA A 55 8.79 11.26 11.30
N LYS A 56 7.74 12.08 11.41
CA LYS A 56 7.29 12.63 12.71
C LYS A 56 6.85 11.54 13.71
N GLY A 57 6.46 10.37 13.20
CA GLY A 57 6.12 9.21 14.02
C GLY A 57 7.33 8.45 14.56
N LEU A 58 8.52 8.70 14.03
CA LEU A 58 9.76 7.98 14.33
C LEU A 58 10.65 8.68 15.37
N SER A 59 10.14 9.70 16.07
CA SER A 59 10.92 10.50 17.02
C SER A 59 11.51 9.66 18.17
N THR A 60 10.83 8.62 18.59
CA THR A 60 11.25 7.74 19.70
C THR A 60 12.00 6.49 19.24
N ALA A 61 12.09 6.24 17.93
CA ALA A 61 12.78 5.08 17.41
C ALA A 61 14.31 5.24 17.59
N GLN A 62 14.99 4.15 17.96
CA GLN A 62 16.44 4.10 18.11
C GLN A 62 17.12 3.87 16.76
N LEU A 63 18.42 4.15 16.66
CA LEU A 63 19.18 4.02 15.39
C LEU A 63 19.16 2.61 14.81
N ASP A 64 19.09 1.59 15.66
CA ASP A 64 19.06 0.19 15.26
C ASP A 64 17.66 -0.41 15.10
N ASP A 65 16.61 0.37 15.41
CA ASP A 65 15.24 -0.07 15.18
C ASP A 65 14.95 -0.25 13.67
N TYR A 66 14.23 -1.31 13.34
CA TYR A 66 13.76 -1.54 11.97
C TYR A 66 12.56 -0.66 11.66
N ILE A 67 12.71 0.18 10.65
CA ILE A 67 11.65 1.03 10.13
C ILE A 67 11.06 0.37 8.89
N MET A 68 9.77 0.12 8.93
CA MET A 68 8.99 -0.48 7.85
C MET A 68 8.06 0.56 7.24
N ILE A 69 8.21 0.85 5.96
CA ILE A 69 7.34 1.77 5.22
C ILE A 69 6.43 0.95 4.31
N SER A 70 5.12 1.10 4.55
CA SER A 70 4.07 0.32 3.88
C SER A 70 2.90 1.24 3.55
N ASP A 71 2.27 1.03 2.39
CA ASP A 71 0.99 1.65 2.09
C ASP A 71 -0.14 0.88 2.80
N LEU A 72 -1.31 1.48 2.98
CA LEU A 72 -2.40 0.90 3.79
C LEU A 72 -2.98 -0.40 3.24
N ASP A 73 -2.87 -0.60 1.94
CA ASP A 73 -3.34 -1.79 1.24
C ASP A 73 -2.25 -2.86 1.06
N GLU A 74 -1.07 -2.65 1.65
CA GLU A 74 0.03 -3.59 1.70
C GLU A 74 0.08 -4.30 3.05
N ILE A 75 0.02 -5.63 3.06
CA ILE A 75 0.11 -6.45 4.26
C ILE A 75 1.34 -7.36 4.14
N PRO A 76 2.48 -6.98 4.76
CA PRO A 76 3.68 -7.81 4.74
C PRO A 76 3.48 -9.07 5.58
N LYS A 77 4.00 -10.20 5.09
CA LYS A 77 4.02 -11.48 5.78
C LYS A 77 5.35 -11.65 6.50
N ILE A 78 5.35 -11.35 7.79
CA ILE A 78 6.54 -11.43 8.64
C ILE A 78 6.52 -12.76 9.38
N ASN A 79 7.39 -13.67 9.00
CA ASN A 79 7.52 -14.96 9.67
C ASN A 79 8.62 -14.94 10.74
N ASN A 80 9.71 -14.20 10.50
CA ASN A 80 10.84 -14.09 11.40
C ASN A 80 11.56 -12.75 11.19
N LEU A 81 11.86 -12.04 12.27
CA LEU A 81 12.56 -10.74 12.21
C LEU A 81 14.02 -10.87 11.79
N LYS A 82 14.67 -12.02 12.05
CA LYS A 82 16.07 -12.28 11.63
C LYS A 82 16.28 -12.14 10.11
N VAL A 83 15.21 -12.23 9.32
CA VAL A 83 15.29 -12.01 7.87
C VAL A 83 15.80 -10.61 7.52
N PHE A 84 15.60 -9.61 8.39
CA PHE A 84 16.04 -8.23 8.16
C PHE A 84 17.56 -8.04 8.39
N GLU A 85 18.22 -8.99 9.04
CA GLU A 85 19.66 -8.95 9.31
C GLU A 85 20.50 -9.32 8.09
N LYS A 86 19.90 -10.01 7.10
CA LYS A 86 20.61 -10.50 5.91
C LYS A 86 21.24 -9.41 5.06
N LYS A 87 20.58 -8.24 4.97
CA LYS A 87 21.06 -7.08 4.21
C LYS A 87 20.55 -5.78 4.83
N LYS A 88 21.23 -4.67 4.51
CA LYS A 88 20.90 -3.31 4.95
C LYS A 88 19.46 -2.89 4.61
N TYR A 89 18.95 -3.35 3.47
CA TYR A 89 17.60 -3.04 2.97
C TYR A 89 16.86 -4.31 2.61
N THR A 90 15.62 -4.41 3.06
CA THR A 90 14.71 -5.53 2.76
C THR A 90 13.46 -5.01 2.06
N VAL A 91 12.93 -5.79 1.14
CA VAL A 91 11.69 -5.51 0.44
C VAL A 91 10.80 -6.75 0.40
N PHE A 92 9.50 -6.53 0.56
CA PHE A 92 8.50 -7.59 0.45
C PHE A 92 7.93 -7.61 -0.97
N LYS A 93 8.08 -8.73 -1.64
CA LYS A 93 7.43 -9.02 -2.91
C LYS A 93 6.07 -9.65 -2.60
N GLN A 94 5.01 -8.86 -2.76
CA GLN A 94 3.67 -9.15 -2.30
C GLN A 94 2.76 -9.55 -3.46
N LYS A 95 1.84 -10.49 -3.24
CA LYS A 95 0.87 -10.89 -4.27
C LYS A 95 -0.14 -9.79 -4.52
N MET A 96 -0.42 -9.52 -5.81
CA MET A 96 -1.28 -8.43 -6.25
C MET A 96 -2.73 -8.90 -6.39
N PHE A 97 -3.61 -8.33 -5.57
CA PHE A 97 -5.06 -8.56 -5.63
C PHE A 97 -5.80 -7.28 -5.97
N TYR A 98 -6.90 -7.43 -6.73
CA TYR A 98 -7.73 -6.31 -7.15
C TYR A 98 -9.21 -6.54 -6.79
N TYR A 99 -9.89 -5.51 -6.34
CA TYR A 99 -11.34 -5.42 -6.10
C TYR A 99 -11.91 -6.38 -5.06
N ARG A 100 -11.35 -7.59 -4.99
CA ARG A 100 -11.76 -8.63 -4.06
C ARG A 100 -10.53 -9.30 -3.46
N PHE A 101 -10.64 -9.73 -2.22
CA PHE A 101 -9.52 -10.33 -1.50
C PHE A 101 -8.99 -11.61 -2.14
N ASN A 102 -9.81 -12.28 -2.95
CA ASN A 102 -9.44 -13.52 -3.63
C ASN A 102 -9.37 -13.39 -5.16
N LEU A 103 -9.31 -12.17 -5.69
CA LEU A 103 -9.13 -11.91 -7.11
C LEU A 103 -7.70 -11.48 -7.40
N HIS A 104 -6.88 -12.45 -7.85
CA HIS A 104 -5.44 -12.28 -8.08
C HIS A 104 -5.17 -11.77 -9.50
N ASN A 105 -4.33 -10.77 -9.63
CA ASN A 105 -3.81 -10.30 -10.92
C ASN A 105 -2.69 -11.23 -11.39
N ILE A 106 -2.90 -11.95 -12.50
CA ILE A 106 -1.90 -12.88 -13.05
C ILE A 106 -1.02 -12.26 -14.11
N SER A 107 -1.37 -11.08 -14.63
CA SER A 107 -0.51 -10.34 -15.57
C SER A 107 0.63 -9.61 -14.86
N GLU A 108 0.34 -9.06 -13.68
CA GLU A 108 1.32 -8.49 -12.75
C GLU A 108 1.10 -9.13 -11.39
N PRO A 109 1.57 -10.38 -11.17
CA PRO A 109 1.21 -11.16 -10.00
C PRO A 109 1.85 -10.64 -8.70
N ASP A 110 2.93 -9.88 -8.84
CA ASP A 110 3.77 -9.43 -7.75
C ASP A 110 3.84 -7.90 -7.69
N TRP A 111 3.75 -7.40 -6.49
CA TRP A 111 3.94 -6.00 -6.13
C TRP A 111 5.21 -5.82 -5.30
N ILE A 112 6.09 -4.93 -5.72
CA ILE A 112 7.24 -4.51 -4.91
C ILE A 112 6.74 -3.52 -3.86
N GLY A 113 6.29 -4.06 -2.73
CA GLY A 113 5.55 -3.33 -1.72
C GLY A 113 6.41 -2.80 -0.58
N THR A 114 6.05 -3.20 0.63
CA THR A 114 6.68 -2.80 1.89
C THR A 114 8.20 -2.88 1.87
N LYS A 115 8.88 -1.82 2.30
CA LYS A 115 10.34 -1.73 2.39
C LYS A 115 10.80 -1.49 3.81
N VAL A 116 11.93 -2.07 4.19
CA VAL A 116 12.49 -2.07 5.55
C VAL A 116 13.96 -1.71 5.53
N CYS A 117 14.37 -0.89 6.49
CA CYS A 117 15.79 -0.70 6.85
C CYS A 117 15.88 -0.31 8.34
N LYS A 118 17.09 -0.35 8.92
CA LYS A 118 17.32 0.27 10.22
C LYS A 118 17.16 1.78 10.13
N LYS A 119 16.73 2.45 11.21
CA LYS A 119 16.54 3.91 11.25
C LYS A 119 17.79 4.67 10.80
N LYS A 120 18.97 4.24 11.21
CA LYS A 120 20.27 4.85 10.82
C LYS A 120 20.53 4.85 9.31
N TYR A 121 19.79 4.05 8.53
CA TYR A 121 19.89 3.97 7.07
C TYR A 121 18.71 4.61 6.34
N LEU A 122 17.74 5.13 7.07
CA LEU A 122 16.56 5.77 6.51
C LEU A 122 16.84 7.25 6.25
N ILE A 123 16.99 7.64 5.00
CA ILE A 123 17.12 9.06 4.61
C ILE A 123 15.77 9.75 4.78
N SER A 124 14.72 9.20 4.15
CA SER A 124 13.32 9.58 4.41
C SER A 124 12.36 8.46 4.01
N PRO A 125 11.11 8.45 4.51
CA PRO A 125 10.12 7.46 4.11
C PRO A 125 9.89 7.40 2.59
N GLN A 126 9.77 8.55 1.93
CA GLN A 126 9.57 8.60 0.48
C GLN A 126 10.83 8.19 -0.28
N TRP A 127 12.02 8.57 0.19
CA TRP A 127 13.27 8.11 -0.41
C TRP A 127 13.34 6.58 -0.43
N LEU A 128 13.03 5.92 0.69
CA LEU A 128 13.04 4.45 0.76
C LEU A 128 12.03 3.82 -0.21
N ARG A 129 10.84 4.42 -0.32
CA ARG A 129 9.82 3.94 -1.29
C ARG A 129 10.28 4.07 -2.73
N ASN A 130 10.98 5.15 -3.07
CA ASN A 130 11.44 5.44 -4.43
C ASN A 130 12.61 4.56 -4.89
N GLN A 131 13.31 3.89 -3.96
CA GLN A 131 14.46 3.07 -4.34
C GLN A 131 14.03 1.92 -5.26
N LYS A 132 14.63 1.84 -6.44
CA LYS A 132 14.37 0.78 -7.41
C LYS A 132 14.91 -0.55 -6.89
N VAL A 133 14.09 -1.59 -6.98
CA VAL A 133 14.45 -2.95 -6.61
C VAL A 133 14.86 -3.70 -7.87
N LYS A 134 16.16 -3.77 -8.09
CA LYS A 134 16.77 -4.48 -9.22
C LYS A 134 17.92 -5.35 -8.72
N LYS A 135 18.20 -6.44 -9.40
CA LYS A 135 19.46 -7.19 -9.22
C LYS A 135 20.54 -6.45 -10.01
N TYR A 136 21.60 -6.07 -9.30
CA TYR A 136 22.77 -5.44 -9.91
C TYR A 136 23.97 -6.37 -9.78
N PRO A 137 24.93 -6.34 -10.73
CA PRO A 137 26.20 -7.05 -10.59
C PRO A 137 26.92 -6.67 -9.28
N PHE A 138 27.76 -7.57 -8.77
CA PHE A 138 28.38 -7.39 -7.45
C PHE A 138 29.30 -6.17 -7.36
N TRP A 139 29.89 -5.73 -8.46
CA TRP A 139 30.78 -4.54 -8.56
C TRP A 139 30.04 -3.20 -8.50
N ARG A 140 28.70 -3.21 -8.68
CA ARG A 140 27.90 -1.97 -8.54
C ARG A 140 27.64 -1.68 -7.06
N VAL A 141 28.69 -1.17 -6.39
CA VAL A 141 28.64 -0.81 -4.94
C VAL A 141 27.80 0.42 -4.67
N ASP A 142 27.55 1.26 -5.70
CA ASP A 142 26.70 2.44 -5.67
C ASP A 142 25.20 2.10 -5.61
N LYS A 143 24.82 0.85 -5.82
CA LYS A 143 23.42 0.41 -5.86
C LYS A 143 23.00 -0.33 -4.60
N ILE A 144 21.76 -0.13 -4.21
CA ILE A 144 21.17 -0.84 -3.07
C ILE A 144 21.07 -2.33 -3.41
N LYS A 145 21.68 -3.15 -2.54
CA LYS A 145 21.55 -4.61 -2.57
C LYS A 145 20.40 -5.02 -1.68
N TRP A 146 19.28 -5.38 -2.30
CA TRP A 146 18.07 -5.77 -1.61
C TRP A 146 18.10 -7.21 -1.10
N ASN A 147 17.59 -7.41 0.11
CA ASN A 147 17.07 -8.70 0.55
C ASN A 147 15.60 -8.75 0.11
N ILE A 148 15.28 -9.62 -0.85
CA ILE A 148 13.91 -9.74 -1.39
C ILE A 148 13.23 -10.90 -0.67
N ILE A 149 12.13 -10.62 0.02
CA ILE A 149 11.29 -11.65 0.63
C ILE A 149 10.24 -12.06 -0.40
N GLU A 150 10.47 -13.20 -1.04
CA GLU A 150 9.50 -13.82 -1.94
C GLU A 150 8.27 -14.29 -1.14
N ASP A 151 7.09 -14.33 -1.78
CA ASP A 151 5.80 -14.59 -1.10
C ASP A 151 5.63 -13.71 0.16
N GLY A 152 6.10 -12.46 0.04
CA GLY A 152 6.26 -11.51 1.13
C GLY A 152 4.95 -10.88 1.63
N GLY A 153 3.79 -11.41 1.23
CA GLY A 153 2.49 -10.94 1.69
C GLY A 153 1.53 -10.56 0.57
N TRP A 154 0.70 -9.54 0.83
CA TRP A 154 -0.44 -9.20 -0.02
C TRP A 154 -0.53 -7.69 -0.25
N HIS A 155 -0.87 -7.31 -1.49
CA HIS A 155 -1.30 -5.97 -1.84
C HIS A 155 -2.74 -6.03 -2.35
N PHE A 156 -3.65 -5.34 -1.66
CA PHE A 156 -5.09 -5.36 -1.92
C PHE A 156 -5.58 -4.07 -2.56
N SER A 157 -5.29 -3.91 -3.86
CA SER A 157 -5.69 -2.71 -4.59
C SER A 157 -7.19 -2.66 -4.84
N PHE A 158 -7.80 -1.49 -4.60
CA PHE A 158 -9.23 -1.24 -4.83
C PHE A 158 -10.21 -2.21 -4.14
N VAL A 159 -9.81 -2.89 -3.06
CA VAL A 159 -10.72 -3.76 -2.28
C VAL A 159 -11.62 -2.89 -1.41
N MET A 160 -12.65 -2.33 -2.04
CA MET A 160 -13.63 -1.43 -1.43
C MET A 160 -14.94 -1.43 -2.20
N SER A 161 -15.96 -0.69 -1.74
CA SER A 161 -17.22 -0.53 -2.47
C SER A 161 -17.03 0.28 -3.76
N ASP A 162 -17.90 0.07 -4.74
CA ASP A 162 -17.84 0.73 -6.05
C ASP A 162 -17.83 2.26 -5.92
N ASN A 163 -18.64 2.82 -5.01
CA ASN A 163 -18.63 4.26 -4.71
C ASN A 163 -17.30 4.72 -4.07
N SER A 164 -16.66 3.87 -3.25
CA SER A 164 -15.36 4.19 -2.67
C SER A 164 -14.25 4.13 -3.71
N ILE A 165 -14.35 3.22 -4.70
CA ILE A 165 -13.45 3.17 -5.86
C ILE A 165 -13.54 4.48 -6.65
N LYS A 166 -14.77 4.94 -6.97
CA LYS A 166 -14.98 6.23 -7.61
C LYS A 166 -14.29 7.37 -6.85
N LYS A 167 -14.53 7.47 -5.53
CA LYS A 167 -13.89 8.49 -4.68
C LYS A 167 -12.36 8.38 -4.68
N LYS A 168 -11.80 7.15 -4.64
CA LYS A 168 -10.34 6.93 -4.72
C LYS A 168 -9.80 7.46 -6.05
N ILE A 169 -10.46 7.19 -7.18
CA ILE A 169 -10.05 7.69 -8.50
C ILE A 169 -10.09 9.22 -8.57
N GLU A 170 -11.05 9.85 -7.90
CA GLU A 170 -11.19 11.31 -7.87
C GLU A 170 -10.15 12.01 -6.99
N SER A 171 -9.56 11.30 -6.01
CA SER A 171 -8.76 11.90 -4.92
C SER A 171 -7.29 11.50 -4.88
N TYR A 172 -6.88 10.46 -5.63
CA TYR A 172 -5.49 9.97 -5.59
C TYR A 172 -4.56 10.74 -6.55
N ALA A 173 -3.25 10.49 -6.47
CA ALA A 173 -2.27 11.27 -7.23
C ALA A 173 -2.30 11.02 -8.75
N HIS A 174 -2.78 9.86 -9.18
CA HIS A 174 -2.90 9.46 -10.60
C HIS A 174 -4.05 10.17 -11.32
N SER A 175 -3.93 11.47 -11.54
CA SER A 175 -4.96 12.28 -12.21
C SER A 175 -5.25 11.86 -13.65
N GLU A 176 -4.30 11.20 -14.31
CA GLU A 176 -4.45 10.64 -15.67
C GLU A 176 -5.59 9.62 -15.78
N PHE A 177 -5.95 8.97 -14.67
CA PHE A 177 -7.09 8.04 -14.60
C PHE A 177 -8.40 8.70 -14.14
N ASN A 178 -8.42 9.99 -13.80
CA ASN A 178 -9.62 10.69 -13.37
C ASN A 178 -10.56 11.04 -14.55
N LYS A 179 -10.85 10.07 -15.41
CA LYS A 179 -11.73 10.21 -16.57
C LYS A 179 -13.16 9.82 -16.23
N LYS A 180 -14.16 10.45 -16.87
CA LYS A 180 -15.60 10.18 -16.66
C LYS A 180 -15.92 8.68 -16.75
N ASN A 181 -15.36 7.98 -17.74
CA ASN A 181 -15.62 6.56 -17.96
C ASN A 181 -15.11 5.69 -16.79
N TYR A 182 -13.89 5.93 -16.30
CA TYR A 182 -13.27 5.14 -15.23
C TYR A 182 -13.92 5.34 -13.86
N LYS A 183 -14.51 6.49 -13.61
CA LYS A 183 -15.22 6.80 -12.36
C LYS A 183 -16.74 6.59 -12.42
N ASN A 184 -17.26 6.10 -13.55
CA ASN A 184 -18.66 5.73 -13.66
C ASN A 184 -18.94 4.47 -12.86
N VAL A 185 -19.81 4.55 -11.84
CA VAL A 185 -20.08 3.43 -10.92
C VAL A 185 -20.66 2.19 -11.65
N LYS A 186 -21.48 2.38 -12.70
CA LYS A 186 -22.00 1.28 -13.52
C LYS A 186 -20.86 0.56 -14.24
N ASN A 187 -19.91 1.30 -14.82
CA ASN A 187 -18.74 0.73 -15.48
C ASN A 187 -17.80 0.03 -14.47
N ILE A 188 -17.58 0.63 -13.30
CA ILE A 188 -16.81 0.00 -12.22
C ILE A 188 -17.42 -1.36 -11.87
N LYS A 189 -18.72 -1.40 -11.59
CA LYS A 189 -19.43 -2.64 -11.26
C LYS A 189 -19.33 -3.67 -12.39
N LYS A 190 -19.53 -3.25 -13.64
CA LYS A 190 -19.40 -4.11 -14.84
C LYS A 190 -17.99 -4.69 -14.96
N ASN A 191 -16.95 -3.87 -14.85
CA ASN A 191 -15.56 -4.33 -14.98
C ASN A 191 -15.18 -5.31 -13.86
N ILE A 192 -15.61 -5.07 -12.62
CA ILE A 192 -15.38 -6.00 -11.50
C ILE A 192 -16.08 -7.35 -11.75
N SER A 193 -17.35 -7.34 -12.20
CA SER A 193 -18.09 -8.57 -12.51
C SER A 193 -17.47 -9.38 -13.64
N LEU A 194 -16.94 -8.70 -14.66
CA LEU A 194 -16.25 -9.30 -15.80
C LEU A 194 -14.77 -9.60 -15.53
N LYS A 195 -14.27 -9.29 -14.32
CA LYS A 195 -12.86 -9.44 -13.95
C LYS A 195 -11.93 -8.71 -14.93
N ARG A 196 -12.29 -7.48 -15.29
CA ARG A 196 -11.51 -6.61 -16.18
C ARG A 196 -10.85 -5.49 -15.40
N ASP A 197 -9.75 -4.95 -15.94
CA ASP A 197 -9.13 -3.77 -15.38
C ASP A 197 -10.02 -2.53 -15.55
N LEU A 198 -10.00 -1.62 -14.57
CA LEU A 198 -10.78 -0.37 -14.61
C LEU A 198 -10.23 0.64 -15.63
N PHE A 199 -8.94 0.54 -15.95
CA PHE A 199 -8.20 1.50 -16.75
C PHE A 199 -7.81 0.95 -18.12
N ASP A 200 -8.53 -0.08 -18.58
CA ASP A 200 -8.36 -0.73 -19.88
C ASP A 200 -6.94 -1.31 -20.12
N ARG A 201 -6.18 -1.57 -19.04
CA ARG A 201 -4.90 -2.28 -19.13
C ARG A 201 -5.14 -3.75 -19.46
N PRO A 202 -4.20 -4.45 -20.11
CA PRO A 202 -4.35 -5.86 -20.50
C PRO A 202 -4.20 -6.83 -19.32
N PHE A 203 -4.76 -6.46 -18.15
CA PHE A 203 -4.66 -7.27 -16.95
C PHE A 203 -5.68 -8.41 -16.96
N LYS A 204 -5.20 -9.58 -16.56
CA LYS A 204 -6.02 -10.79 -16.36
C LYS A 204 -6.10 -11.12 -14.87
N PHE A 205 -7.30 -11.45 -14.44
CA PHE A 205 -7.56 -11.77 -13.03
C PHE A 205 -8.15 -13.16 -12.89
N ILE A 206 -7.67 -13.91 -11.90
CA ILE A 206 -8.22 -15.22 -11.54
C ILE A 206 -8.74 -15.22 -10.11
N LYS A 207 -9.83 -15.96 -9.90
CA LYS A 207 -10.33 -16.23 -8.56
C LYS A 207 -9.48 -17.32 -7.91
N ILE A 208 -8.88 -17.02 -6.75
CA ILE A 208 -8.19 -18.02 -5.94
C ILE A 208 -9.23 -18.82 -5.17
N LYS A 209 -9.28 -20.13 -5.43
CA LYS A 209 -10.16 -21.09 -4.71
C LYS A 209 -9.59 -21.45 -3.34
N ASN A 210 -8.27 -21.64 -3.24
CA ASN A 210 -7.60 -21.98 -1.99
C ASN A 210 -7.37 -20.71 -1.15
N HIS A 211 -8.26 -20.47 -0.20
CA HIS A 211 -8.20 -19.31 0.69
C HIS A 211 -7.04 -19.37 1.70
N ASN A 212 -6.40 -20.53 1.91
CA ASN A 212 -5.23 -20.64 2.81
C ASN A 212 -4.03 -19.78 2.35
N LYS A 213 -4.07 -19.30 1.10
CA LYS A 213 -3.10 -18.33 0.56
C LYS A 213 -3.38 -16.88 0.95
N LEU A 214 -4.45 -16.61 1.68
CA LEU A 214 -4.85 -15.28 2.14
C LEU A 214 -4.38 -15.04 3.59
N PRO A 215 -4.39 -13.77 4.09
CA PRO A 215 -4.05 -13.48 5.48
C PRO A 215 -4.92 -14.28 6.47
N LYS A 216 -4.30 -14.83 7.52
CA LYS A 216 -5.03 -15.64 8.53
C LYS A 216 -6.24 -14.91 9.11
N TYR A 217 -6.10 -13.60 9.40
CA TYR A 217 -7.20 -12.79 9.92
C TYR A 217 -8.42 -12.77 8.97
N LEU A 218 -8.18 -12.66 7.66
CA LEU A 218 -9.22 -12.68 6.65
C LEU A 218 -9.91 -14.05 6.61
N ILE A 219 -9.12 -15.12 6.72
CA ILE A 219 -9.64 -16.51 6.70
C ILE A 219 -10.55 -16.77 7.90
N HIS A 220 -10.13 -16.36 9.10
CA HIS A 220 -10.90 -16.54 10.33
C HIS A 220 -12.15 -15.64 10.38
N ASN A 221 -12.16 -14.54 9.65
CA ASN A 221 -13.27 -13.57 9.63
C ASN A 221 -14.01 -13.51 8.28
N LYS A 222 -14.12 -14.61 7.55
CA LYS A 222 -14.74 -14.66 6.21
C LYS A 222 -16.14 -14.04 6.17
N LYS A 223 -16.98 -14.29 7.17
CA LYS A 223 -18.35 -13.72 7.26
C LYS A 223 -18.32 -12.19 7.22
N LYS A 224 -17.41 -11.58 7.98
CA LYS A 224 -17.24 -10.11 8.02
C LYS A 224 -16.82 -9.53 6.66
N PHE A 225 -16.05 -10.26 5.87
CA PHE A 225 -15.50 -9.83 4.60
C PHE A 225 -16.19 -10.44 3.37
N SER A 226 -17.32 -11.13 3.57
CA SER A 226 -18.03 -11.87 2.50
C SER A 226 -18.32 -11.04 1.26
N LYS A 227 -18.73 -9.78 1.42
CA LYS A 227 -18.99 -8.84 0.31
C LYS A 227 -17.76 -8.51 -0.56
N PHE A 228 -16.57 -8.80 -0.07
CA PHE A 228 -15.29 -8.60 -0.79
C PHE A 228 -14.61 -9.92 -1.17
N LEU A 229 -15.34 -11.03 -1.12
CA LEU A 229 -14.95 -12.34 -1.63
C LEU A 229 -15.89 -12.72 -2.78
N ILE A 230 -15.40 -13.45 -3.79
CA ILE A 230 -16.20 -13.99 -4.90
C ILE A 230 -15.98 -15.50 -5.01
#